data_4d0ad333840e64e992261a8c43b60a83
#
_entry.id   4d0ad333840e64e992261a8c43b60a83
#
_cell.length_a   1.000
_cell.length_b   1.000
_cell.length_c   1.000
_cell.angle_alpha   90.00
_cell.angle_beta   90.00
_cell.angle_gamma   90.00
#
_symmetry.space_group_name_H-M   'P 1'
#
loop_
_entity.id
_entity.type
_entity.pdbx_description
1 polymer ?
#
loop_
_entity_poly.entity_id
_entity_poly.type
_entity_poly.pdbx_seq_one_letter_code
_entity_poly.pdbx_strand_id
1 'polypeptide(L)'
;HPNLYKNGKVCLSILNTWNGDSWTGCQTISSVLLTIQSIFTNNPLINEPGITHIHKDFYDYTEIIRFKNIVVSTLAVVNNSDKRYSNFQHLVKIARDDFLNNFENKIGIFEISKKEYELFKNNNKTKEITCSIYKMSCKIDYITVKSLFKLVKEKILLLDIDKN
;
A
#
# COMPACT_ATOMS: atom_id res chain seq x y z
N HIS A 1 0.96 7.22 -4.40
CA HIS A 1 2.03 6.80 -5.32
C HIS A 1 2.14 7.82 -6.46
N PRO A 2 3.34 8.19 -6.95
CA PRO A 2 3.50 9.19 -8.01
C PRO A 2 2.69 8.89 -9.27
N ASN A 3 2.64 7.63 -9.68
CA ASN A 3 1.87 7.20 -10.85
C ASN A 3 0.36 7.04 -10.60
N LEU A 4 -0.10 7.05 -9.35
CA LEU A 4 -1.50 6.80 -8.97
C LEU A 4 -2.09 8.07 -8.35
N TYR A 5 -2.83 8.83 -9.10
CA TYR A 5 -3.38 10.11 -8.68
C TYR A 5 -4.67 9.94 -7.87
N LYS A 6 -4.92 10.88 -6.97
CA LYS A 6 -6.11 10.88 -6.11
C LYS A 6 -7.43 10.94 -6.89
N ASN A 7 -7.43 11.51 -8.08
CA ASN A 7 -8.59 11.59 -8.99
C ASN A 7 -8.80 10.31 -9.82
N GLY A 8 -8.00 9.25 -9.59
CA GLY A 8 -8.09 7.99 -10.31
C GLY A 8 -7.23 7.89 -11.58
N LYS A 9 -6.54 8.98 -11.97
CA LYS A 9 -5.62 8.91 -13.12
C LYS A 9 -4.44 7.99 -12.77
N VAL A 10 -4.10 7.10 -13.69
CA VAL A 10 -2.91 6.25 -13.65
C VAL A 10 -1.93 6.70 -14.73
N CYS A 11 -0.71 7.03 -14.35
CA CYS A 11 0.35 7.48 -15.27
C CYS A 11 1.20 6.30 -15.69
N LEU A 12 0.91 5.74 -16.88
CA LEU A 12 1.66 4.68 -17.53
C LEU A 12 1.74 4.96 -19.03
N SER A 13 2.89 4.67 -19.65
CA SER A 13 3.06 4.83 -21.10
C SER A 13 2.08 3.97 -21.88
N ILE A 14 1.90 2.71 -21.51
CA ILE A 14 0.94 1.80 -22.16
C ILE A 14 -0.53 2.27 -22.07
N LEU A 15 -0.86 3.20 -21.17
CA LEU A 15 -2.18 3.84 -21.10
C LEU A 15 -2.23 5.19 -21.83
N ASN A 16 -1.17 5.58 -22.52
CA ASN A 16 -1.02 6.89 -23.16
C ASN A 16 -1.15 8.07 -22.19
N THR A 17 -0.87 7.85 -20.90
CA THR A 17 -0.95 8.85 -19.82
C THR A 17 0.43 9.30 -19.33
N TRP A 18 1.48 8.76 -19.93
CA TRP A 18 2.88 9.07 -19.67
C TRP A 18 3.72 8.90 -20.95
N ASN A 19 4.92 9.52 -20.98
CA ASN A 19 5.86 9.35 -22.08
C ASN A 19 6.43 7.93 -22.13
N GLY A 20 6.63 7.39 -23.32
CA GLY A 20 7.18 6.06 -23.57
C GLY A 20 6.35 5.27 -24.58
N ASP A 21 6.50 3.96 -24.58
CA ASP A 21 5.79 3.08 -25.52
C ASP A 21 4.27 3.12 -25.28
N SER A 22 3.55 3.48 -26.34
CA SER A 22 2.11 3.63 -26.31
C SER A 22 1.37 2.28 -26.35
N TRP A 23 0.05 2.31 -26.16
CA TRP A 23 -0.83 1.17 -26.35
C TRP A 23 -0.67 0.55 -27.73
N THR A 24 -0.52 -0.75 -27.79
CA THR A 24 -0.50 -1.56 -29.01
C THR A 24 -1.62 -2.59 -29.00
N GLY A 25 -1.97 -3.15 -30.17
CA GLY A 25 -3.01 -4.18 -30.26
C GLY A 25 -2.72 -5.48 -29.50
N CYS A 26 -1.48 -5.68 -29.05
CA CYS A 26 -1.07 -6.83 -28.23
C CYS A 26 -1.32 -6.63 -26.74
N GLN A 27 -1.70 -5.44 -26.30
CA GLN A 27 -1.94 -5.13 -24.89
C GLN A 27 -3.26 -5.74 -24.41
N THR A 28 -3.26 -6.19 -23.17
CA THR A 28 -4.40 -6.80 -22.49
C THR A 28 -4.59 -6.16 -21.11
N ILE A 29 -5.74 -6.40 -20.47
CA ILE A 29 -5.95 -6.01 -19.07
C ILE A 29 -4.86 -6.60 -18.17
N SER A 30 -4.47 -7.85 -18.42
CA SER A 30 -3.39 -8.51 -17.66
C SER A 30 -2.06 -7.79 -17.80
N SER A 31 -1.68 -7.35 -19.03
CA SER A 31 -0.44 -6.58 -19.22
C SER A 31 -0.48 -5.23 -18.48
N VAL A 32 -1.64 -4.57 -18.47
CA VAL A 32 -1.82 -3.32 -17.69
C VAL A 32 -1.65 -3.57 -16.19
N LEU A 33 -2.28 -4.62 -15.65
CA LEU A 33 -2.18 -4.96 -14.22
C LEU A 33 -0.75 -5.33 -13.83
N LEU A 34 -0.04 -6.09 -14.66
CA LEU A 34 1.38 -6.41 -14.44
C LEU A 34 2.26 -5.15 -14.47
N THR A 35 1.99 -4.22 -15.38
CA THR A 35 2.71 -2.94 -15.42
C THR A 35 2.42 -2.11 -14.17
N ILE A 36 1.16 -2.07 -13.70
CA ILE A 36 0.84 -1.42 -12.43
C ILE A 36 1.58 -2.08 -11.27
N GLN A 37 1.67 -3.40 -11.26
CA GLN A 37 2.42 -4.12 -10.22
C GLN A 37 3.92 -3.78 -10.26
N SER A 38 4.51 -3.65 -11.44
CA SER A 38 5.94 -3.37 -11.61
C SER A 38 6.37 -1.98 -11.09
N ILE A 39 5.46 -1.01 -11.02
CA ILE A 39 5.78 0.32 -10.47
C ILE A 39 5.77 0.36 -8.94
N PHE A 40 5.28 -0.69 -8.27
CA PHE A 40 5.32 -0.79 -6.82
C PHE A 40 6.70 -1.26 -6.36
N THR A 41 7.54 -0.31 -6.01
CA THR A 41 8.90 -0.55 -5.51
C THR A 41 9.02 -0.14 -4.06
N ASN A 42 10.12 -0.53 -3.40
CA ASN A 42 10.42 -0.12 -2.02
C ASN A 42 10.67 1.40 -1.89
N ASN A 43 10.94 2.07 -3.00
CA ASN A 43 11.26 3.50 -3.05
C ASN A 43 10.35 4.22 -4.05
N PRO A 44 9.04 4.32 -3.77
CA PRO A 44 8.06 4.78 -4.74
C PRO A 44 8.25 6.23 -5.19
N LEU A 45 8.89 7.08 -4.39
CA LEU A 45 9.11 8.49 -4.74
C LEU A 45 10.06 8.68 -5.93
N ILE A 46 10.92 7.69 -6.23
CA ILE A 46 11.81 7.75 -7.42
C ILE A 46 11.02 7.78 -8.74
N ASN A 47 9.77 7.30 -8.74
CA ASN A 47 8.91 7.39 -9.91
C ASN A 47 8.45 8.83 -10.24
N GLU A 48 8.70 9.80 -9.35
CA GLU A 48 8.45 11.21 -9.63
C GLU A 48 9.62 11.80 -10.43
N PRO A 49 9.38 12.44 -11.58
CA PRO A 49 10.45 13.02 -12.39
C PRO A 49 11.31 14.01 -11.62
N GLY A 50 12.62 13.89 -11.79
CA GLY A 50 13.60 14.77 -11.13
C GLY A 50 13.86 14.45 -9.66
N ILE A 51 13.22 13.43 -9.09
CA ILE A 51 13.46 13.00 -7.71
C ILE A 51 14.49 11.87 -7.67
N THR A 52 15.42 11.99 -6.74
CA THR A 52 16.41 10.97 -6.42
C THR A 52 16.41 10.65 -4.94
N HIS A 53 17.16 9.64 -4.53
CA HIS A 53 17.27 9.23 -3.11
C HIS A 53 17.85 10.30 -2.17
N ILE A 54 18.45 11.36 -2.70
CA ILE A 54 18.96 12.51 -1.91
C ILE A 54 17.90 13.58 -1.67
N HIS A 55 16.69 13.42 -2.23
CA HIS A 55 15.61 14.38 -2.01
C HIS A 55 15.19 14.40 -0.53
N LYS A 56 14.98 15.59 0.03
CA LYS A 56 14.68 15.78 1.47
C LYS A 56 13.46 14.97 1.96
N ASP A 57 12.43 14.79 1.10
CA ASP A 57 11.20 14.06 1.44
C ASP A 57 11.29 12.55 1.14
N PHE A 58 12.44 12.05 0.68
CA PHE A 58 12.56 10.68 0.20
C PHE A 58 12.20 9.63 1.26
N TYR A 59 12.79 9.76 2.45
CA TYR A 59 12.54 8.84 3.55
C TYR A 59 11.15 9.03 4.16
N ASP A 60 10.75 10.28 4.41
CA ASP A 60 9.45 10.62 4.99
C ASP A 60 8.30 10.10 4.12
N TYR A 61 8.38 10.30 2.80
CA TYR A 61 7.41 9.78 1.86
C TYR A 61 7.35 8.26 1.89
N THR A 62 8.50 7.59 1.85
CA THR A 62 8.58 6.14 1.85
C THR A 62 7.94 5.55 3.11
N GLU A 63 8.21 6.13 4.29
CA GLU A 63 7.61 5.69 5.56
C GLU A 63 6.09 5.91 5.59
N ILE A 64 5.60 7.05 5.13
CA ILE A 64 4.16 7.31 5.04
C ILE A 64 3.49 6.27 4.14
N ILE A 65 4.04 6.00 2.95
CA ILE A 65 3.46 5.05 2.00
C ILE A 65 3.51 3.63 2.55
N ARG A 66 4.63 3.21 3.14
CA ARG A 66 4.78 1.89 3.77
C ARG A 66 3.71 1.65 4.84
N PHE A 67 3.57 2.59 5.77
CA PHE A 67 2.55 2.53 6.83
C PHE A 67 1.12 2.51 6.26
N LYS A 68 0.82 3.42 5.33
CA LYS A 68 -0.50 3.51 4.71
C LYS A 68 -0.83 2.29 3.86
N ASN A 69 0.13 1.68 3.21
CA ASN A 69 -0.08 0.44 2.47
C ASN A 69 -0.56 -0.69 3.39
N ILE A 70 0.03 -0.83 4.57
CA ILE A 70 -0.42 -1.81 5.58
C ILE A 70 -1.87 -1.51 6.01
N VAL A 71 -2.15 -0.27 6.39
CA VAL A 71 -3.45 0.11 6.97
C VAL A 71 -4.57 0.11 5.91
N VAL A 72 -4.31 0.67 4.73
CA VAL A 72 -5.35 0.91 3.71
C VAL A 72 -5.42 -0.24 2.71
N SER A 73 -4.29 -0.68 2.17
CA SER A 73 -4.28 -1.70 1.10
C SER A 73 -4.44 -3.12 1.65
N THR A 74 -4.00 -3.39 2.86
CA THR A 74 -4.13 -4.70 3.48
C THR A 74 -5.32 -4.74 4.44
N LEU A 75 -5.24 -4.05 5.58
CA LEU A 75 -6.23 -4.20 6.65
C LEU A 75 -7.62 -3.69 6.28
N ALA A 76 -7.73 -2.54 5.58
CA ALA A 76 -9.04 -2.02 5.20
C ALA A 76 -9.74 -2.91 4.16
N VAL A 77 -8.99 -3.48 3.20
CA VAL A 77 -9.54 -4.40 2.18
C VAL A 77 -10.04 -5.68 2.84
N VAL A 78 -9.21 -6.37 3.61
CA VAL A 78 -9.60 -7.66 4.22
C VAL A 78 -10.68 -7.51 5.29
N ASN A 79 -10.68 -6.39 6.02
CA ASN A 79 -11.76 -6.08 6.97
C ASN A 79 -13.06 -5.70 6.27
N ASN A 80 -13.02 -5.37 4.97
CA ASN A 80 -14.16 -4.92 4.18
C ASN A 80 -14.93 -3.76 4.85
N SER A 81 -14.19 -2.84 5.45
CA SER A 81 -14.76 -1.68 6.15
C SER A 81 -15.19 -0.56 5.21
N ASP A 82 -14.81 -0.64 3.94
CA ASP A 82 -15.09 0.40 2.94
C ASP A 82 -16.17 -0.04 1.96
N LYS A 83 -17.23 0.76 1.85
CA LYS A 83 -18.34 0.53 0.93
C LYS A 83 -17.93 0.44 -0.55
N ARG A 84 -16.75 0.99 -0.91
CA ARG A 84 -16.19 0.88 -2.27
C ARG A 84 -15.97 -0.57 -2.71
N TYR A 85 -15.82 -1.50 -1.77
CA TYR A 85 -15.61 -2.92 -2.09
C TYR A 85 -16.91 -3.74 -2.15
N SER A 86 -18.08 -3.12 -1.97
CA SER A 86 -19.38 -3.82 -1.96
C SER A 86 -19.63 -4.64 -3.22
N ASN A 87 -19.24 -4.11 -4.38
CA ASN A 87 -19.40 -4.78 -5.69
C ASN A 87 -18.28 -5.79 -6.02
N PHE A 88 -17.30 -5.94 -5.15
CA PHE A 88 -16.09 -6.75 -5.38
C PHE A 88 -15.91 -7.83 -4.30
N GLN A 89 -17.01 -8.36 -3.76
CA GLN A 89 -16.97 -9.31 -2.62
C GLN A 89 -16.14 -10.57 -2.93
N HIS A 90 -16.15 -11.05 -4.18
CA HIS A 90 -15.32 -12.17 -4.59
C HIS A 90 -13.81 -11.85 -4.49
N LEU A 91 -13.40 -10.62 -4.84
CA LEU A 91 -12.00 -10.18 -4.69
C LEU A 91 -11.64 -9.97 -3.21
N VAL A 92 -12.58 -9.46 -2.41
CA VAL A 92 -12.39 -9.36 -0.95
C VAL A 92 -12.18 -10.72 -0.33
N LYS A 93 -12.94 -11.74 -0.78
CA LYS A 93 -12.76 -13.13 -0.33
C LYS A 93 -11.35 -13.64 -0.66
N ILE A 94 -10.90 -13.49 -1.91
CA ILE A 94 -9.53 -13.87 -2.32
C ILE A 94 -8.48 -13.15 -1.46
N ALA A 95 -8.66 -11.85 -1.20
CA ALA A 95 -7.74 -11.09 -0.36
C ALA A 95 -7.72 -11.58 1.11
N ARG A 96 -8.86 -12.04 1.64
CA ARG A 96 -8.95 -12.64 2.98
C ARG A 96 -8.26 -13.99 3.03
N ASP A 97 -8.51 -14.85 2.05
CA ASP A 97 -7.88 -16.16 1.93
C ASP A 97 -6.34 -16.00 1.86
N ASP A 98 -5.84 -15.08 1.03
CA ASP A 98 -4.42 -14.74 0.97
C ASP A 98 -3.91 -14.18 2.30
N PHE A 99 -4.68 -13.31 2.95
CA PHE A 99 -4.29 -12.75 4.24
C PHE A 99 -4.13 -13.83 5.32
N LEU A 100 -5.05 -14.79 5.39
CA LEU A 100 -4.98 -15.90 6.35
C LEU A 100 -3.85 -16.86 6.03
N ASN A 101 -3.73 -17.28 4.76
CA ASN A 101 -2.71 -18.25 4.32
C ASN A 101 -1.28 -17.71 4.49
N ASN A 102 -1.11 -16.41 4.33
CA ASN A 102 0.18 -15.72 4.43
C ASN A 102 0.34 -14.87 5.69
N PHE A 103 -0.47 -15.12 6.72
CA PHE A 103 -0.53 -14.25 7.90
C PHE A 103 0.81 -14.06 8.59
N GLU A 104 1.57 -15.14 8.81
CA GLU A 104 2.87 -15.07 9.48
C GLU A 104 3.90 -14.28 8.66
N ASN A 105 3.89 -14.44 7.33
CA ASN A 105 4.73 -13.65 6.43
C ASN A 105 4.36 -12.16 6.48
N LYS A 106 3.06 -11.85 6.45
CA LYS A 106 2.57 -10.46 6.53
C LYS A 106 2.92 -9.81 7.88
N ILE A 107 2.85 -10.56 8.98
CA ILE A 107 3.31 -10.10 10.30
C ILE A 107 4.84 -9.91 10.29
N GLY A 108 5.60 -10.79 9.66
CA GLY A 108 7.05 -10.64 9.51
C GLY A 108 7.43 -9.33 8.79
N ILE A 109 6.78 -9.03 7.66
CA ILE A 109 6.96 -7.77 6.92
C ILE A 109 6.58 -6.56 7.78
N PHE A 110 5.50 -6.67 8.54
CA PHE A 110 5.08 -5.64 9.49
C PHE A 110 6.14 -5.37 10.57
N GLU A 111 6.68 -6.42 11.20
CA GLU A 111 7.70 -6.27 12.25
C GLU A 111 9.01 -5.67 11.69
N ILE A 112 9.40 -6.03 10.47
CA ILE A 112 10.54 -5.38 9.77
C ILE A 112 10.26 -3.90 9.57
N SER A 113 9.11 -3.55 9.04
CA SER A 113 8.71 -2.15 8.81
C SER A 113 8.68 -1.34 10.10
N LYS A 114 8.16 -1.94 11.18
CA LYS A 114 8.17 -1.33 12.51
C LYS A 114 9.58 -1.07 13.02
N LYS A 115 10.48 -2.07 12.89
CA LYS A 115 11.88 -1.95 13.31
C LYS A 115 12.62 -0.86 12.55
N GLU A 116 12.44 -0.81 11.22
CA GLU A 116 13.04 0.24 10.38
C GLU A 116 12.52 1.63 10.79
N TYR A 117 11.22 1.76 11.05
CA TYR A 117 10.64 3.01 11.54
C TYR A 117 11.19 3.43 12.90
N GLU A 118 11.37 2.49 13.83
CA GLU A 118 11.95 2.77 15.16
C GLU A 118 13.39 3.28 15.05
N LEU A 119 14.19 2.71 14.13
CA LEU A 119 15.54 3.21 13.82
C LEU A 119 15.51 4.62 13.24
N PHE A 120 14.59 4.87 12.30
CA PHE A 120 14.38 6.19 11.72
C PHE A 120 13.95 7.22 12.77
N LYS A 121 13.03 6.85 13.66
CA LYS A 121 12.50 7.70 14.73
C LYS A 121 13.55 8.08 15.77
N ASN A 122 14.49 7.20 16.11
CA ASN A 122 15.55 7.50 17.07
C ASN A 122 16.42 8.68 16.60
N ASN A 123 16.46 8.92 15.28
CA ASN A 123 17.12 10.07 14.68
C ASN A 123 16.20 11.30 14.54
N ASN A 124 14.87 11.12 14.61
CA ASN A 124 13.86 12.17 14.41
C ASN A 124 12.83 12.14 15.55
N LYS A 125 12.79 13.16 16.37
CA LYS A 125 11.94 13.24 17.59
C LYS A 125 10.43 13.40 17.35
N THR A 126 9.95 13.43 16.10
CA THR A 126 8.55 13.72 15.79
C THR A 126 7.71 12.45 15.64
N LYS A 127 6.52 12.45 16.28
CA LYS A 127 5.52 11.38 16.14
C LYS A 127 4.71 11.47 14.84
N GLU A 128 4.80 12.59 14.14
CA GLU A 128 4.10 12.87 12.90
C GLU A 128 5.13 13.15 11.82
N ILE A 129 5.01 12.41 10.71
CA ILE A 129 5.87 12.56 9.54
C ILE A 129 5.13 13.43 8.53
N THR A 130 5.84 14.39 7.96
CA THR A 130 5.32 15.29 6.94
C THR A 130 6.17 15.20 5.68
N CYS A 131 5.51 15.20 4.52
CA CYS A 131 6.15 15.19 3.21
C CYS A 131 5.66 16.42 2.43
N SER A 132 6.59 17.30 2.06
CA SER A 132 6.25 18.59 1.44
C SER A 132 5.84 18.46 -0.02
N ILE A 133 6.40 17.50 -0.76
CA ILE A 133 6.17 17.33 -2.21
C ILE A 133 4.69 17.08 -2.55
N TYR A 134 3.95 16.35 -1.69
CA TYR A 134 2.52 16.11 -1.86
C TYR A 134 1.66 16.69 -0.74
N LYS A 135 2.23 17.53 0.13
CA LYS A 135 1.56 18.11 1.30
C LYS A 135 0.89 17.02 2.16
N MET A 136 1.61 15.93 2.38
CA MET A 136 1.13 14.80 3.17
C MET A 136 1.61 14.92 4.61
N SER A 137 0.76 14.47 5.53
CA SER A 137 1.09 14.29 6.94
C SER A 137 0.52 12.96 7.42
N CYS A 138 1.26 12.25 8.24
CA CYS A 138 0.84 10.96 8.80
C CYS A 138 1.41 10.75 10.20
N LYS A 139 0.51 10.45 11.13
CA LYS A 139 0.90 9.89 12.43
C LYS A 139 1.11 8.40 12.26
N ILE A 140 2.30 7.92 12.53
CA ILE A 140 2.69 6.52 12.43
C ILE A 140 2.51 5.85 13.80
N ASP A 141 1.66 4.83 13.86
CA ASP A 141 1.37 4.08 15.09
C ASP A 141 1.33 2.56 14.79
N TYR A 142 2.50 1.96 14.77
CA TYR A 142 2.64 0.52 14.55
C TYR A 142 2.10 -0.34 15.70
N ILE A 143 1.97 0.22 16.92
CA ILE A 143 1.45 -0.53 18.08
C ILE A 143 -0.04 -0.82 17.87
N THR A 144 -0.82 0.21 17.55
CA THR A 144 -2.24 0.05 17.24
C THR A 144 -2.46 -0.85 16.02
N VAL A 145 -1.64 -0.72 14.98
CA VAL A 145 -1.76 -1.55 13.79
C VAL A 145 -1.49 -3.02 14.08
N LYS A 146 -0.55 -3.36 14.96
CA LYS A 146 -0.30 -4.75 15.39
C LYS A 146 -1.55 -5.38 16.03
N SER A 147 -2.22 -4.64 16.89
CA SER A 147 -3.47 -5.09 17.50
C SER A 147 -4.57 -5.30 16.46
N LEU A 148 -4.66 -4.42 15.47
CA LEU A 148 -5.61 -4.54 14.36
C LEU A 148 -5.36 -5.78 13.49
N PHE A 149 -4.11 -6.18 13.23
CA PHE A 149 -3.82 -7.42 12.49
C PHE A 149 -4.46 -8.65 13.16
N LYS A 150 -4.31 -8.78 14.48
CA LYS A 150 -4.88 -9.89 15.25
C LYS A 150 -6.41 -9.86 15.22
N LEU A 151 -6.99 -8.69 15.50
CA LEU A 151 -8.44 -8.50 15.52
C LEU A 151 -9.07 -8.83 14.15
N VAL A 152 -8.45 -8.39 13.06
CA VAL A 152 -8.94 -8.66 11.71
C VAL A 152 -8.84 -10.14 11.38
N LYS A 153 -7.77 -10.84 11.78
CA LYS A 153 -7.63 -12.30 11.62
C LYS A 153 -8.78 -13.03 12.32
N GLU A 154 -9.01 -12.73 13.59
CA GLU A 154 -10.09 -13.34 14.38
C GLU A 154 -11.47 -13.10 13.74
N LYS A 155 -11.73 -11.86 13.31
CA LYS A 155 -12.99 -11.51 12.64
C LYS A 155 -13.21 -12.30 11.35
N ILE A 156 -12.18 -12.47 10.52
CA ILE A 156 -12.29 -13.23 9.27
C ILE A 156 -12.60 -14.69 9.56
N LEU A 157 -11.90 -15.30 10.54
CA LEU A 157 -12.13 -16.69 10.93
C LEU A 157 -13.58 -16.92 11.43
N LEU A 158 -14.14 -15.98 12.19
CA LEU A 158 -15.53 -16.06 12.63
C LEU A 158 -16.53 -16.00 11.47
N LEU A 159 -16.28 -15.14 10.47
CA LEU A 159 -17.14 -15.03 9.29
C LEU A 159 -17.15 -16.31 8.42
N ASP A 160 -16.11 -17.13 8.50
CA ASP A 160 -16.05 -18.40 7.78
C ASP A 160 -16.77 -19.54 8.54
N ILE A 161 -16.86 -19.45 9.86
CA ILE A 161 -17.61 -20.41 10.69
C ILE A 161 -19.13 -20.25 10.48
N ASP A 162 -19.63 -19.02 10.40
CA ASP A 162 -21.06 -18.74 10.21
C ASP A 162 -21.61 -19.11 8.82
N LYS A 163 -20.75 -19.57 7.90
CA LYS A 163 -21.12 -19.97 6.54
C LYS A 163 -21.19 -21.48 6.33
N ASN A 164 -20.75 -22.27 7.30
CA ASN A 164 -20.81 -23.74 7.33
C ASN A 164 -21.94 -24.22 8.25
#